data_749e9ece1a61543352af4854d3ac9782
#
_entry.id   749e9ece1a61543352af4854d3ac9782
#
_cell.length_a   1.000
_cell.length_b   1.000
_cell.length_c   1.000
_cell.angle_alpha   90.00
_cell.angle_beta   90.00
_cell.angle_gamma   90.00
#
_symmetry.space_group_name_H-M   'P 1'
#
loop_
_entity.id
_entity.type
_entity.pdbx_description
1 polymer ?
#
loop_
_entity_poly.entity_id
_entity_poly.type
_entity_poly.pdbx_seq_one_letter_code
_entity_poly.pdbx_strand_id
1 'polypeptide(L)'
;MSCCQYVPLQQLVMLIDRLRHAPLSAADRAEHERFLLKCVPNPEVLAFVRAPESHPANPHPGTVPSAEEMARIVVTMRQGQ
;
A
#
# COMPACT_ATOMS: atom_id res chain seq x y z
N MET A 1 10.21 16.10 12.16
CA MET A 1 8.84 15.58 12.27
C MET A 1 8.41 14.93 10.96
N SER A 2 7.85 13.76 11.07
CA SER A 2 7.44 13.03 9.89
C SER A 2 5.96 13.21 9.64
N CYS A 3 5.60 13.84 8.54
CA CYS A 3 4.20 13.99 8.15
C CYS A 3 3.61 12.68 7.64
N CYS A 4 4.44 11.67 7.42
CA CYS A 4 3.93 10.39 6.94
C CYS A 4 3.05 9.68 7.96
N GLN A 5 3.25 9.97 9.24
CA GLN A 5 2.42 9.37 10.28
C GLN A 5 0.97 9.77 10.17
N TYR A 6 0.70 10.87 9.50
CA TYR A 6 -0.64 11.42 9.42
C TYR A 6 -1.15 11.49 8.00
N VAL A 7 -0.59 10.66 7.13
CA VAL A 7 -1.07 10.61 5.76
C VAL A 7 -2.54 10.15 5.79
N PRO A 8 -3.45 10.94 5.20
CA PRO A 8 -4.86 10.57 5.18
C PRO A 8 -5.06 9.26 4.42
N LEU A 9 -6.08 8.53 4.85
CA LEU A 9 -6.43 7.28 4.18
C LEU A 9 -6.65 7.50 2.69
N GLN A 10 -7.25 8.62 2.32
CA GLN A 10 -7.51 8.93 0.94
C GLN A 10 -6.24 9.01 0.11
N GLN A 11 -5.17 9.57 0.67
CA GLN A 11 -3.90 9.62 -0.04
C GLN A 11 -3.29 8.24 -0.21
N LEU A 12 -3.44 7.39 0.78
CA LEU A 12 -3.00 6.01 0.65
C LEU A 12 -3.77 5.29 -0.44
N VAL A 13 -5.08 5.54 -0.52
CA VAL A 13 -5.89 4.95 -1.59
C VAL A 13 -5.35 5.36 -2.95
N MET A 14 -5.08 6.65 -3.12
CA MET A 14 -4.58 7.16 -4.40
C MET A 14 -3.21 6.58 -4.73
N LEU A 15 -2.34 6.47 -3.74
CA LEU A 15 -1.01 5.93 -3.94
C LEU A 15 -1.08 4.46 -4.38
N ILE A 16 -1.89 3.69 -3.70
CA ILE A 16 -2.03 2.27 -4.01
C ILE A 16 -2.67 2.10 -5.39
N ASP A 17 -3.67 2.91 -5.70
CA ASP A 17 -4.31 2.85 -7.00
C ASP A 17 -3.31 3.12 -8.12
N ARG A 18 -2.44 4.10 -7.94
CA ARG A 18 -1.41 4.39 -8.93
C ARG A 18 -0.43 3.25 -9.09
N LEU A 19 0.00 2.67 -7.97
CA LEU A 19 0.93 1.56 -8.02
C LEU A 19 0.35 0.35 -8.75
N ARG A 20 -0.94 0.16 -8.68
CA ARG A 20 -1.56 -1.01 -9.27
C ARG A 20 -2.05 -0.78 -10.69
N HIS A 21 -2.48 0.44 -11.02
CA HIS A 21 -3.21 0.64 -12.28
C HIS A 21 -2.58 1.68 -13.20
N ALA A 22 -1.82 2.63 -12.67
CA ALA A 22 -1.23 3.66 -13.51
C ALA A 22 0.00 3.11 -14.25
N PRO A 23 0.21 3.56 -15.49
CA PRO A 23 1.39 3.11 -16.28
C PRO A 23 2.65 3.85 -15.83
N LEU A 24 3.16 3.51 -14.67
CA LEU A 24 4.32 4.17 -14.11
C LEU A 24 5.61 3.61 -14.72
N SER A 25 6.60 4.49 -14.92
CA SER A 25 7.94 4.06 -15.27
C SER A 25 8.56 3.34 -14.06
N ALA A 26 9.65 2.60 -14.30
CA ALA A 26 10.34 1.92 -13.22
C ALA A 26 10.80 2.89 -12.14
N ALA A 27 11.29 4.08 -12.55
CA ALA A 27 11.75 5.07 -11.59
C ALA A 27 10.60 5.63 -10.76
N ASP A 28 9.47 5.93 -11.42
CA ASP A 28 8.31 6.46 -10.71
C ASP A 28 7.73 5.43 -9.76
N ARG A 29 7.69 4.17 -10.19
CA ARG A 29 7.20 3.11 -9.33
C ARG A 29 8.08 2.96 -8.09
N ALA A 30 9.40 3.02 -8.27
CA ALA A 30 10.30 2.92 -7.14
C ALA A 30 10.11 4.07 -6.16
N GLU A 31 9.85 5.26 -6.67
CA GLU A 31 9.58 6.41 -5.81
C GLU A 31 8.30 6.23 -5.02
N HIS A 32 7.26 5.77 -5.68
CA HIS A 32 5.99 5.55 -4.99
C HIS A 32 6.13 4.46 -3.92
N GLU A 33 6.88 3.41 -4.22
CA GLU A 33 7.08 2.35 -3.24
C GLU A 33 7.89 2.84 -2.05
N ARG A 34 8.89 3.68 -2.29
CA ARG A 34 9.67 4.26 -1.19
C ARG A 34 8.80 5.14 -0.31
N PHE A 35 7.93 5.93 -0.93
CA PHE A 35 7.03 6.78 -0.16
C PHE A 35 6.09 5.94 0.68
N LEU A 36 5.56 4.87 0.11
CA LEU A 36 4.68 3.97 0.85
C LEU A 36 5.41 3.37 2.06
N LEU A 37 6.67 2.97 1.89
CA LEU A 37 7.44 2.42 2.98
C LEU A 37 7.72 3.45 4.08
N LYS A 38 7.83 4.72 3.72
CA LYS A 38 7.98 5.77 4.73
C LYS A 38 6.73 5.93 5.56
N CYS A 39 5.57 5.80 4.93
CA CYS A 39 4.30 5.94 5.63
C CYS A 39 3.97 4.70 6.45
N VAL A 40 4.35 3.53 5.94
CA VAL A 40 4.11 2.26 6.63
C VAL A 40 5.43 1.48 6.60
N PRO A 41 6.26 1.61 7.63
CA PRO A 41 7.59 1.00 7.63
C PRO A 41 7.51 -0.50 7.91
N ASN A 42 6.91 -1.23 7.00
CA ASN A 42 6.75 -2.66 7.08
C ASN A 42 6.95 -3.21 5.67
N PRO A 43 8.01 -4.00 5.42
CA PRO A 43 8.28 -4.51 4.06
C PRO A 43 7.14 -5.36 3.50
N GLU A 44 6.31 -5.92 4.36
CA GLU A 44 5.16 -6.69 3.89
C GLU A 44 4.17 -5.84 3.10
N VAL A 45 4.18 -4.53 3.30
CA VAL A 45 3.24 -3.68 2.58
C VAL A 45 3.49 -3.72 1.08
N LEU A 46 4.75 -3.80 0.65
CA LEU A 46 5.06 -3.89 -0.76
C LEU A 46 4.61 -5.23 -1.34
N ALA A 47 4.85 -6.31 -0.62
CA ALA A 47 4.41 -7.64 -1.07
C ALA A 47 2.90 -7.68 -1.19
N PHE A 48 2.19 -7.08 -0.23
CA PHE A 48 0.74 -7.06 -0.27
C PHE A 48 0.23 -6.25 -1.47
N VAL A 49 0.81 -5.07 -1.71
CA VAL A 49 0.34 -4.23 -2.81
C VAL A 49 0.62 -4.87 -4.15
N ARG A 50 1.73 -5.60 -4.28
CA ARG A 50 2.10 -6.24 -5.54
C ARG A 50 1.20 -7.44 -5.86
N ALA A 51 0.85 -8.24 -4.86
CA ALA A 51 0.07 -9.44 -5.07
C ALA A 51 -0.91 -9.64 -3.92
N PRO A 52 -1.93 -8.78 -3.83
CA PRO A 52 -2.86 -8.84 -2.68
C PRO A 52 -3.68 -10.12 -2.67
N GLU A 53 -3.97 -10.70 -3.83
CA GLU A 53 -4.83 -11.87 -3.88
C GLU A 53 -4.21 -13.09 -3.20
N SER A 54 -2.88 -13.12 -3.09
CA SER A 54 -2.19 -14.25 -2.49
C SER A 54 -1.50 -13.91 -1.17
N HIS A 55 -1.67 -12.69 -0.67
CA HIS A 55 -1.01 -12.27 0.56
C HIS A 55 -1.86 -12.62 1.77
N PRO A 56 -1.23 -13.10 2.86
CA PRO A 56 -2.00 -13.49 4.06
C PRO A 56 -2.75 -12.35 4.73
N ALA A 57 -2.37 -11.09 4.46
CA ALA A 57 -3.10 -9.95 5.02
C ALA A 57 -4.46 -9.76 4.38
N ASN A 58 -4.69 -10.37 3.21
CA ASN A 58 -5.97 -10.25 2.52
C ASN A 58 -7.00 -11.14 3.21
N PRO A 59 -8.11 -10.57 3.71
CA PRO A 59 -9.13 -11.40 4.39
C PRO A 59 -9.92 -12.30 3.44
N HIS A 60 -9.82 -12.05 2.13
CA HIS A 60 -10.53 -12.86 1.14
C HIS A 60 -9.55 -13.39 0.10
N PRO A 61 -8.83 -14.49 0.45
CA PRO A 61 -7.82 -15.04 -0.47
C PRO A 61 -8.44 -15.39 -1.83
N GLY A 62 -7.68 -15.09 -2.87
CA GLY A 62 -8.13 -15.36 -4.21
C GLY A 62 -8.91 -14.24 -4.87
N THR A 63 -9.26 -13.20 -4.12
CA THR A 63 -9.91 -12.02 -4.68
C THR A 63 -8.95 -10.82 -4.60
N VAL A 64 -9.14 -9.88 -5.51
CA VAL A 64 -8.33 -8.66 -5.52
C VAL A 64 -9.13 -7.55 -4.82
N PRO A 65 -8.68 -7.10 -3.65
CA PRO A 65 -9.40 -6.04 -2.95
C PRO A 65 -9.26 -4.72 -3.69
N SER A 66 -10.22 -3.82 -3.45
CA SER A 66 -10.15 -2.48 -4.02
C SER A 66 -9.00 -1.70 -3.39
N ALA A 67 -8.60 -0.59 -4.03
CA ALA A 67 -7.55 0.25 -3.47
C ALA A 67 -7.95 0.77 -2.10
N GLU A 68 -9.22 1.06 -1.89
CA GLU A 68 -9.71 1.53 -0.60
C GLU A 68 -9.55 0.45 0.47
N GLU A 69 -9.93 -0.77 0.14
CA GLU A 69 -9.74 -1.87 1.09
C GLU A 69 -8.28 -2.12 1.37
N MET A 70 -7.45 -2.06 0.35
CA MET A 70 -6.02 -2.26 0.52
C MET A 70 -5.43 -1.20 1.44
N ALA A 71 -5.87 0.05 1.29
CA ALA A 71 -5.37 1.13 2.13
C ALA A 71 -5.72 0.88 3.59
N ARG A 72 -6.92 0.39 3.87
CA ARG A 72 -7.31 0.08 5.24
C ARG A 72 -6.46 -1.04 5.83
N ILE A 73 -6.18 -2.06 5.04
CA ILE A 73 -5.34 -3.17 5.48
C ILE A 73 -3.91 -2.67 5.74
N VAL A 74 -3.41 -1.82 4.85
CA VAL A 74 -2.07 -1.26 5.00
C VAL A 74 -1.95 -0.45 6.29
N VAL A 75 -3.01 0.29 6.65
CA VAL A 75 -3.00 1.05 7.90
C VAL A 75 -2.87 0.11 9.10
N THR A 76 -3.52 -1.06 9.06
CA THR A 76 -3.38 -2.01 10.16
C THR A 76 -1.96 -2.57 10.24
N MET A 77 -1.30 -2.72 9.10
CA MET A 77 0.10 -3.15 9.10
C MET A 77 0.99 -2.15 9.84
N ARG A 78 0.74 -0.85 9.63
CA ARG A 78 1.48 0.17 10.33
C ARG A 78 1.25 0.10 11.82
N GLN A 79 0.00 -0.10 12.24
CA GLN A 79 -0.35 -0.15 13.64
C GLN A 79 0.16 -1.41 14.32
N GLY A 80 0.39 -2.46 13.55
CA GLY A 80 0.88 -3.72 14.08
C GLY A 80 2.37 -3.73 14.38
N GLN A 81 3.06 -2.62 14.13
CA GLN A 81 4.48 -2.52 14.45
C GLN A 81 4.71 -2.31 15.97
#